data_75acc07fb609d5fa86e679ab8b8e84a7
#
_entry.id   75acc07fb609d5fa86e679ab8b8e84a7
#
_cell.length_a   1.000
_cell.length_b   1.000
_cell.length_c   1.000
_cell.angle_alpha   90.00
_cell.angle_beta   90.00
_cell.angle_gamma   90.00
#
_symmetry.space_group_name_H-M   'P 1'
#
loop_
_entity.id
_entity.type
_entity.pdbx_description
1 polymer ?
#
loop_
_entity_poly.entity_id
_entity_poly.type
_entity_poly.pdbx_seq_one_letter_code
_entity_poly.pdbx_strand_id
1 'polypeptide(L)'
;MNILKPQKMLFDNLRTIENLQSELMENDELENVKIKDYSTSNLEVFDVTCNKAIFNNVSIINSRFEKTSFTDVEFSNCNFSNTTFDNCSFIRCEFNNCKLTGCNFIENVLFDIGFIDSNMGYANISMSNLRGIFFNNTSIRSGSLQENKVKNINFKEADLTGTQFFKTSLNGIDLSN
;
A
#
# COMPACT_ATOMS: atom_id res chain seq x y z
N MET A 1 -6.38 10.46 15.88
CA MET A 1 -5.71 9.14 15.89
C MET A 1 -4.24 9.36 15.51
N ASN A 2 -3.29 8.83 16.28
CA ASN A 2 -1.87 8.91 15.91
C ASN A 2 -1.52 7.62 15.15
N ILE A 3 -1.36 7.73 13.85
CA ILE A 3 -0.78 6.67 13.02
C ILE A 3 0.73 6.84 13.10
N LEU A 4 1.44 5.74 13.35
CA LEU A 4 2.89 5.75 13.26
C LEU A 4 3.25 5.86 11.77
N LYS A 5 3.77 7.01 11.40
CA LYS A 5 4.28 7.24 10.04
C LYS A 5 5.58 6.48 9.82
N PRO A 6 5.97 6.27 8.56
CA PRO A 6 7.31 5.80 8.22
C PRO A 6 8.35 6.56 9.03
N GLN A 7 9.40 5.87 9.47
CA GLN A 7 10.49 6.57 10.14
C GLN A 7 11.00 7.63 9.17
N LYS A 8 11.00 8.89 9.62
CA LYS A 8 11.53 9.99 8.81
C LYS A 8 12.99 9.68 8.51
N MET A 9 13.22 9.10 7.34
CA MET A 9 14.56 8.76 6.91
C MET A 9 15.34 10.04 6.72
N LEU A 10 16.56 10.08 7.23
CA LEU A 10 17.55 11.04 6.79
C LEU A 10 17.91 10.61 5.37
N PHE A 11 17.33 11.28 4.39
CA PHE A 11 17.37 10.92 2.96
C PHE A 11 18.78 11.01 2.32
N ASP A 12 19.80 11.35 3.11
CA ASP A 12 21.12 11.69 2.58
C ASP A 12 21.95 10.50 2.09
N ASN A 13 21.49 9.25 2.31
CA ASN A 13 22.30 8.05 2.01
C ASN A 13 21.49 6.90 1.37
N LEU A 14 20.37 7.16 0.69
CA LEU A 14 19.67 6.10 -0.02
C LEU A 14 20.37 5.73 -1.31
N ARG A 15 20.66 4.44 -1.51
CA ARG A 15 21.15 3.92 -2.79
C ARG A 15 20.03 4.02 -3.84
N THR A 16 20.32 4.62 -4.98
CA THR A 16 19.38 4.68 -6.09
C THR A 16 19.40 3.37 -6.88
N ILE A 17 18.21 2.83 -7.13
CA ILE A 17 18.01 1.68 -8.02
C ILE A 17 17.49 2.20 -9.34
N GLU A 18 18.25 1.99 -10.41
CA GLU A 18 17.91 2.42 -11.77
C GLU A 18 16.98 1.40 -12.47
N ASN A 19 17.14 0.11 -12.17
CA ASN A 19 16.33 -0.96 -12.74
C ASN A 19 15.87 -1.91 -11.61
N LEU A 20 14.63 -1.73 -11.18
CA LEU A 20 14.06 -2.54 -10.10
C LEU A 20 13.96 -4.01 -10.47
N GLN A 21 13.61 -4.34 -11.72
CA GLN A 21 13.46 -5.74 -12.13
C GLN A 21 14.80 -6.49 -12.08
N SER A 22 15.88 -5.87 -12.53
CA SER A 22 17.22 -6.48 -12.43
C SER A 22 17.67 -6.62 -10.98
N GLU A 23 17.38 -5.61 -10.15
CA GLU A 23 17.70 -5.65 -8.71
C GLU A 23 16.99 -6.82 -8.01
N LEU A 24 15.71 -7.02 -8.29
CA LEU A 24 14.91 -8.10 -7.70
C LEU A 24 15.25 -9.50 -8.23
N MET A 25 15.96 -9.61 -9.33
CA MET A 25 16.50 -10.89 -9.82
C MET A 25 17.75 -11.32 -9.07
N GLU A 26 18.47 -10.37 -8.50
CA GLU A 26 19.75 -10.60 -7.83
C GLU A 26 19.63 -10.57 -6.30
N ASN A 27 18.62 -9.87 -5.78
CA ASN A 27 18.46 -9.62 -4.36
C ASN A 27 16.99 -9.82 -3.93
N ASP A 28 16.80 -10.53 -2.84
CA ASP A 28 15.53 -10.67 -2.12
C ASP A 28 15.35 -9.61 -1.01
N GLU A 29 16.31 -8.69 -0.87
CA GLU A 29 16.27 -7.61 0.10
C GLU A 29 16.60 -6.26 -0.52
N LEU A 30 15.69 -5.28 -0.32
CA LEU A 30 15.84 -3.88 -0.69
C LEU A 30 15.90 -3.04 0.59
N GLU A 31 17.07 -2.65 1.03
CA GLU A 31 17.23 -1.82 2.22
C GLU A 31 17.92 -0.49 1.91
N ASN A 32 17.38 0.60 2.52
CA ASN A 32 17.90 1.96 2.36
C ASN A 32 18.01 2.37 0.89
N VAL A 33 16.93 2.20 0.13
CA VAL A 33 16.92 2.41 -1.33
C VAL A 33 15.92 3.47 -1.78
N LYS A 34 16.19 4.02 -2.94
CA LYS A 34 15.29 4.91 -3.67
C LYS A 34 15.13 4.44 -5.11
N ILE A 35 13.89 4.30 -5.51
CA ILE A 35 13.48 4.03 -6.88
C ILE A 35 12.75 5.26 -7.39
N LYS A 36 13.15 5.78 -8.54
CA LYS A 36 12.55 6.98 -9.10
C LYS A 36 12.37 6.85 -10.61
N ASP A 37 11.25 7.43 -11.11
CA ASP A 37 10.96 7.54 -12.55
C ASP A 37 11.09 6.19 -13.29
N TYR A 38 10.58 5.12 -12.68
CA TYR A 38 10.66 3.75 -13.19
C TYR A 38 9.29 3.22 -13.59
N SER A 39 9.24 2.44 -14.67
CA SER A 39 7.99 1.84 -15.13
C SER A 39 8.20 0.41 -15.60
N THR A 40 7.31 -0.48 -15.13
CA THR A 40 7.24 -1.87 -15.57
C THR A 40 5.81 -2.38 -15.48
N SER A 41 5.55 -3.53 -16.07
CA SER A 41 4.28 -4.24 -15.96
C SER A 41 4.50 -5.75 -15.96
N ASN A 42 3.51 -6.49 -15.45
CA ASN A 42 3.54 -7.94 -15.36
C ASN A 42 4.77 -8.47 -14.59
N LEU A 43 5.18 -7.70 -13.58
CA LEU A 43 6.26 -8.11 -12.68
C LEU A 43 5.73 -9.12 -11.67
N GLU A 44 6.44 -10.24 -11.50
CA GLU A 44 6.18 -11.23 -10.48
C GLU A 44 7.28 -11.13 -9.41
N VAL A 45 6.87 -10.88 -8.17
CA VAL A 45 7.77 -10.70 -7.02
C VAL A 45 7.35 -11.68 -5.92
N PHE A 46 8.28 -12.47 -5.44
CA PHE A 46 8.03 -13.45 -4.41
C PHE A 46 9.07 -13.36 -3.30
N ASP A 47 8.59 -13.34 -2.05
CA ASP A 47 9.39 -13.44 -0.83
C ASP A 47 10.50 -12.37 -0.70
N VAL A 48 10.18 -11.12 -1.07
CA VAL A 48 11.11 -9.99 -0.99
C VAL A 48 10.88 -9.18 0.27
N THR A 49 11.94 -8.73 0.91
CA THR A 49 11.92 -7.75 2.01
C THR A 49 12.31 -6.37 1.50
N CYS A 50 11.42 -5.40 1.68
CA CYS A 50 11.68 -3.99 1.36
C CYS A 50 11.63 -3.15 2.64
N ASN A 51 12.77 -2.60 3.05
CA ASN A 51 12.89 -1.87 4.30
C ASN A 51 13.53 -0.49 4.07
N LYS A 52 12.91 0.56 4.62
CA LYS A 52 13.38 1.96 4.48
C LYS A 52 13.60 2.34 3.01
N ALA A 53 12.54 2.32 2.24
CA ALA A 53 12.60 2.61 0.81
C ALA A 53 11.68 3.77 0.40
N ILE A 54 12.05 4.42 -0.70
CA ILE A 54 11.23 5.44 -1.35
C ILE A 54 10.98 5.04 -2.79
N PHE A 55 9.71 4.98 -3.14
CA PHE A 55 9.25 4.87 -4.51
C PHE A 55 8.63 6.21 -4.94
N ASN A 56 9.23 6.88 -5.90
CA ASN A 56 8.75 8.18 -6.37
C ASN A 56 8.57 8.18 -7.88
N ASN A 57 7.36 8.48 -8.35
CA ASN A 57 6.98 8.44 -9.76
C ASN A 57 7.25 7.06 -10.38
N VAL A 58 6.82 5.99 -9.67
CA VAL A 58 7.02 4.59 -10.10
C VAL A 58 5.72 3.99 -10.57
N SER A 59 5.74 3.31 -11.70
CA SER A 59 4.59 2.58 -12.24
C SER A 59 4.90 1.08 -12.31
N ILE A 60 4.16 0.28 -11.54
CA ILE A 60 4.23 -1.19 -11.53
C ILE A 60 2.80 -1.68 -11.66
N ILE A 61 2.34 -1.91 -12.88
CA ILE A 61 0.94 -2.25 -13.18
C ILE A 61 0.77 -3.73 -13.58
N ASN A 62 -0.44 -4.28 -13.36
CA ASN A 62 -0.78 -5.65 -13.72
C ASN A 62 0.23 -6.67 -13.16
N SER A 63 0.75 -6.43 -11.98
CA SER A 63 1.87 -7.15 -11.38
C SER A 63 1.41 -7.94 -10.16
N ARG A 64 2.25 -8.83 -9.65
CA ARG A 64 1.97 -9.61 -8.46
C ARG A 64 3.14 -9.55 -7.49
N PHE A 65 2.82 -9.25 -6.24
CA PHE A 65 3.71 -9.40 -5.10
C PHE A 65 3.11 -10.46 -4.18
N GLU A 66 3.88 -11.46 -3.84
CA GLU A 66 3.46 -12.53 -2.94
C GLU A 66 4.49 -12.69 -1.81
N LYS A 67 4.01 -12.81 -0.57
CA LYS A 67 4.83 -12.94 0.66
C LYS A 67 5.89 -11.84 0.83
N THR A 68 5.68 -10.71 0.19
CA THR A 68 6.61 -9.57 0.22
C THR A 68 6.33 -8.68 1.43
N SER A 69 7.37 -8.23 2.10
CA SER A 69 7.24 -7.32 3.24
C SER A 69 7.76 -5.93 2.91
N PHE A 70 6.98 -4.92 3.31
CA PHE A 70 7.31 -3.51 3.19
C PHE A 70 7.30 -2.88 4.58
N THR A 71 8.42 -2.37 5.04
CA THR A 71 8.54 -1.71 6.34
C THR A 71 9.20 -0.35 6.18
N ASP A 72 8.58 0.69 6.74
CA ASP A 72 9.08 2.07 6.62
C ASP A 72 9.26 2.51 5.16
N VAL A 73 8.21 2.33 4.33
CA VAL A 73 8.27 2.62 2.89
C VAL A 73 7.32 3.77 2.53
N GLU A 74 7.83 4.71 1.73
CA GLU A 74 7.05 5.79 1.13
C GLU A 74 6.84 5.54 -0.36
N PHE A 75 5.58 5.57 -0.78
CA PHE A 75 5.17 5.55 -2.18
C PHE A 75 4.57 6.91 -2.53
N SER A 76 5.19 7.67 -3.42
CA SER A 76 4.71 8.98 -3.86
C SER A 76 4.54 9.04 -5.37
N ASN A 77 3.37 9.50 -5.83
CA ASN A 77 3.02 9.59 -7.25
C ASN A 77 3.17 8.25 -7.99
N CYS A 78 2.85 7.13 -7.32
CA CYS A 78 3.02 5.79 -7.90
C CYS A 78 1.73 5.27 -8.53
N ASN A 79 1.89 4.37 -9.50
CA ASN A 79 0.78 3.67 -10.13
C ASN A 79 0.95 2.15 -9.99
N PHE A 80 0.05 1.54 -9.22
CA PHE A 80 -0.03 0.09 -9.00
C PHE A 80 -1.32 -0.50 -9.57
N SER A 81 -1.96 0.14 -10.56
CA SER A 81 -3.25 -0.32 -11.09
C SER A 81 -3.24 -1.80 -11.44
N ASN A 82 -4.29 -2.53 -11.00
CA ASN A 82 -4.49 -3.96 -11.20
C ASN A 82 -3.35 -4.84 -10.64
N THR A 83 -2.59 -4.35 -9.68
CA THR A 83 -1.55 -5.14 -9.02
C THR A 83 -2.13 -5.90 -7.84
N THR A 84 -1.70 -7.14 -7.68
CA THR A 84 -2.08 -8.01 -6.55
C THR A 84 -0.96 -8.05 -5.53
N PHE A 85 -1.32 -7.81 -4.28
CA PHE A 85 -0.49 -8.02 -3.09
C PHE A 85 -1.13 -9.14 -2.29
N ASP A 86 -0.51 -10.30 -2.25
CA ASP A 86 -1.03 -11.54 -1.70
C ASP A 86 -0.14 -12.04 -0.56
N ASN A 87 -0.71 -12.27 0.62
CA ASN A 87 0.07 -12.64 1.81
C ASN A 87 1.23 -11.68 2.12
N CYS A 88 1.06 -10.39 1.79
CA CYS A 88 2.08 -9.37 2.01
C CYS A 88 1.94 -8.70 3.39
N SER A 89 3.01 -8.07 3.83
CA SER A 89 3.03 -7.27 5.04
C SER A 89 3.42 -5.82 4.71
N PHE A 90 2.62 -4.87 5.18
CA PHE A 90 2.94 -3.45 5.11
C PHE A 90 2.93 -2.90 6.53
N ILE A 91 4.04 -2.33 6.97
CA ILE A 91 4.20 -1.78 8.32
C ILE A 91 4.79 -0.38 8.22
N ARG A 92 4.06 0.62 8.73
CA ARG A 92 4.45 2.04 8.66
C ARG A 92 4.76 2.47 7.23
N CYS A 93 3.80 2.24 6.32
CA CYS A 93 3.92 2.66 4.93
C CYS A 93 2.95 3.81 4.62
N GLU A 94 3.33 4.65 3.67
CA GLU A 94 2.49 5.75 3.22
C GLU A 94 2.38 5.77 1.70
N PHE A 95 1.15 5.86 1.20
CA PHE A 95 0.82 6.00 -0.22
C PHE A 95 0.27 7.40 -0.46
N ASN A 96 1.07 8.28 -1.02
CA ASN A 96 0.74 9.67 -1.31
C ASN A 96 0.51 9.87 -2.82
N ASN A 97 -0.65 10.40 -3.19
CA ASN A 97 -1.03 10.66 -4.58
C ASN A 97 -0.81 9.43 -5.48
N CYS A 98 -1.21 8.26 -4.98
CA CYS A 98 -1.03 6.99 -5.68
C CYS A 98 -2.30 6.52 -6.38
N LYS A 99 -2.13 5.81 -7.50
CA LYS A 99 -3.18 5.11 -8.21
C LYS A 99 -3.11 3.62 -7.89
N LEU A 100 -4.12 3.14 -7.17
CA LEU A 100 -4.26 1.76 -6.70
C LEU A 100 -5.58 1.14 -7.22
N THR A 101 -6.06 1.64 -8.37
CA THR A 101 -7.33 1.21 -8.96
C THR A 101 -7.28 -0.28 -9.31
N GLY A 102 -8.25 -1.04 -8.82
CA GLY A 102 -8.33 -2.49 -9.07
C GLY A 102 -7.24 -3.31 -8.36
N CYS A 103 -6.50 -2.73 -7.42
CA CYS A 103 -5.54 -3.50 -6.63
C CYS A 103 -6.23 -4.51 -5.73
N ASN A 104 -5.57 -5.67 -5.54
CA ASN A 104 -6.00 -6.67 -4.58
C ASN A 104 -5.00 -6.74 -3.42
N PHE A 105 -5.52 -6.56 -2.20
CA PHE A 105 -4.81 -6.76 -0.94
C PHE A 105 -5.49 -7.91 -0.20
N ILE A 106 -5.05 -9.14 -0.43
CA ILE A 106 -5.70 -10.33 0.10
C ILE A 106 -4.78 -11.01 1.11
N GLU A 107 -5.35 -11.37 2.27
CA GLU A 107 -4.63 -12.06 3.36
C GLU A 107 -3.41 -11.28 3.87
N ASN A 108 -3.49 -9.95 3.83
CA ASN A 108 -2.38 -9.07 4.18
C ASN A 108 -2.37 -8.65 5.66
N VAL A 109 -1.21 -8.24 6.11
CA VAL A 109 -1.00 -7.49 7.35
C VAL A 109 -0.74 -6.03 7.00
N LEU A 110 -1.65 -5.14 7.39
CA LEU A 110 -1.56 -3.70 7.13
C LEU A 110 -1.54 -2.97 8.49
N PHE A 111 -0.37 -2.50 8.94
CA PHE A 111 -0.19 -1.83 10.23
C PHE A 111 0.39 -0.44 10.07
N ASP A 112 -0.34 0.57 10.57
CA ASP A 112 0.03 1.98 10.54
C ASP A 112 0.26 2.49 9.09
N ILE A 113 -0.81 2.37 8.27
CA ILE A 113 -0.78 2.71 6.85
C ILE A 113 -1.56 3.99 6.58
N GLY A 114 -0.95 4.91 5.83
CA GLY A 114 -1.62 6.08 5.27
C GLY A 114 -1.89 5.91 3.76
N PHE A 115 -3.15 6.07 3.37
CA PHE A 115 -3.54 6.31 1.99
C PHE A 115 -4.01 7.76 1.88
N ILE A 116 -3.25 8.60 1.21
CA ILE A 116 -3.44 10.05 1.20
C ILE A 116 -3.55 10.52 -0.25
N ASP A 117 -4.57 11.32 -0.56
CA ASP A 117 -4.81 11.89 -1.90
C ASP A 117 -4.78 10.81 -3.01
N SER A 118 -5.23 9.59 -2.69
CA SER A 118 -5.01 8.41 -3.54
C SER A 118 -6.32 7.87 -4.14
N ASN A 119 -6.21 7.13 -5.22
CA ASN A 119 -7.34 6.49 -5.88
C ASN A 119 -7.25 4.97 -5.77
N MET A 120 -8.16 4.40 -4.99
CA MET A 120 -8.32 2.95 -4.74
C MET A 120 -9.67 2.44 -5.28
N GLY A 121 -10.24 3.08 -6.29
CA GLY A 121 -11.50 2.62 -6.89
C GLY A 121 -11.41 1.16 -7.32
N TYR A 122 -12.44 0.35 -7.01
CA TYR A 122 -12.47 -1.10 -7.27
C TYR A 122 -11.38 -1.92 -6.57
N ALA A 123 -10.65 -1.34 -5.64
CA ALA A 123 -9.67 -2.11 -4.88
C ALA A 123 -10.37 -3.09 -3.94
N ASN A 124 -9.76 -4.25 -3.75
CA ASN A 124 -10.22 -5.28 -2.84
C ASN A 124 -9.23 -5.45 -1.69
N ILE A 125 -9.68 -5.17 -0.47
CA ILE A 125 -8.92 -5.43 0.76
C ILE A 125 -9.73 -6.47 1.55
N SER A 126 -9.33 -7.73 1.49
CA SER A 126 -10.12 -8.83 2.06
C SER A 126 -9.25 -9.77 2.90
N MET A 127 -9.90 -10.42 3.88
CA MET A 127 -9.29 -11.44 4.75
C MET A 127 -8.00 -10.96 5.42
N SER A 128 -7.89 -9.65 5.63
CA SER A 128 -6.68 -8.97 6.06
C SER A 128 -6.76 -8.49 7.52
N ASN A 129 -5.61 -8.26 8.11
CA ASN A 129 -5.47 -7.71 9.45
C ASN A 129 -5.10 -6.22 9.35
N LEU A 130 -6.06 -5.35 9.66
CA LEU A 130 -5.96 -3.90 9.46
C LEU A 130 -5.86 -3.20 10.82
N ARG A 131 -4.73 -2.54 11.07
CA ARG A 131 -4.53 -1.79 12.32
C ARG A 131 -3.89 -0.43 12.03
N GLY A 132 -4.53 0.63 12.51
CA GLY A 132 -3.99 1.98 12.31
C GLY A 132 -4.03 2.43 10.85
N ILE A 133 -5.16 2.20 10.16
CA ILE A 133 -5.29 2.57 8.75
C ILE A 133 -5.95 3.94 8.64
N PHE A 134 -5.40 4.78 7.80
CA PHE A 134 -5.89 6.12 7.58
C PHE A 134 -6.09 6.39 6.07
N PHE A 135 -7.35 6.60 5.71
CA PHE A 135 -7.72 7.09 4.38
C PHE A 135 -8.03 8.58 4.50
N ASN A 136 -7.28 9.42 3.83
CA ASN A 136 -7.46 10.86 3.81
C ASN A 136 -7.58 11.35 2.37
N ASN A 137 -8.70 11.99 2.03
CA ASN A 137 -8.99 12.43 0.67
C ASN A 137 -8.75 11.33 -0.37
N THR A 138 -9.17 10.11 -0.04
CA THR A 138 -8.89 8.90 -0.84
C THR A 138 -10.19 8.27 -1.31
N SER A 139 -10.27 7.98 -2.60
CA SER A 139 -11.43 7.29 -3.17
C SER A 139 -11.28 5.77 -3.09
N ILE A 140 -12.29 5.11 -2.49
CA ILE A 140 -12.42 3.64 -2.44
C ILE A 140 -13.71 3.21 -3.15
N ARG A 141 -14.21 4.02 -4.07
CA ARG A 141 -15.49 3.79 -4.79
C ARG A 141 -15.56 2.39 -5.36
N SER A 142 -16.70 1.74 -5.14
CA SER A 142 -16.97 0.38 -5.61
C SER A 142 -15.92 -0.65 -5.17
N GLY A 143 -15.15 -0.33 -4.12
CA GLY A 143 -14.17 -1.23 -3.53
C GLY A 143 -14.81 -2.24 -2.58
N SER A 144 -13.99 -3.13 -2.05
CA SER A 144 -14.37 -4.16 -1.11
C SER A 144 -13.44 -4.18 0.09
N LEU A 145 -14.02 -4.10 1.31
CA LEU A 145 -13.32 -4.31 2.57
C LEU A 145 -14.03 -5.45 3.32
N GLN A 146 -13.84 -6.69 2.88
CA GLN A 146 -14.58 -7.84 3.37
C GLN A 146 -13.75 -8.76 4.25
N GLU A 147 -14.39 -9.34 5.26
CA GLU A 147 -13.80 -10.37 6.15
C GLU A 147 -12.51 -9.90 6.85
N ASN A 148 -12.39 -8.59 7.09
CA ASN A 148 -11.20 -8.02 7.72
C ASN A 148 -11.31 -7.99 9.25
N LYS A 149 -10.17 -8.19 9.93
CA LYS A 149 -9.99 -7.84 11.33
C LYS A 149 -9.52 -6.40 11.42
N VAL A 150 -10.34 -5.50 11.95
CA VAL A 150 -10.07 -4.06 11.94
C VAL A 150 -9.86 -3.51 13.34
N LYS A 151 -8.80 -2.71 13.52
CA LYS A 151 -8.57 -1.92 14.71
C LYS A 151 -8.02 -0.54 14.34
N ASN A 152 -8.74 0.52 14.73
CA ASN A 152 -8.33 1.91 14.46
C ASN A 152 -8.20 2.20 12.96
N ILE A 153 -9.33 2.26 12.27
CA ILE A 153 -9.42 2.75 10.89
C ILE A 153 -10.08 4.13 10.88
N ASN A 154 -9.69 4.99 9.96
CA ASN A 154 -10.27 6.32 9.78
C ASN A 154 -10.44 6.64 8.30
N PHE A 155 -11.59 7.24 7.95
CA PHE A 155 -11.98 7.57 6.58
C PHE A 155 -12.20 9.09 6.39
N LYS A 156 -11.26 9.88 6.82
CA LYS A 156 -11.36 11.33 6.71
C LYS A 156 -11.39 11.78 5.24
N GLU A 157 -12.47 12.46 4.84
CA GLU A 157 -12.65 12.94 3.46
C GLU A 157 -12.54 11.84 2.40
N ALA A 158 -12.83 10.58 2.77
CA ALA A 158 -12.77 9.45 1.85
C ALA A 158 -14.09 9.27 1.09
N ASP A 159 -14.00 8.94 -0.20
CA ASP A 159 -15.18 8.56 -0.99
C ASP A 159 -15.41 7.05 -0.92
N LEU A 160 -16.41 6.65 -0.13
CA LEU A 160 -16.81 5.27 0.08
C LEU A 160 -18.01 4.84 -0.77
N THR A 161 -18.38 5.60 -1.80
CA THR A 161 -19.55 5.32 -2.61
C THR A 161 -19.50 3.91 -3.22
N GLY A 162 -20.47 3.07 -2.87
CA GLY A 162 -20.56 1.70 -3.36
C GLY A 162 -19.55 0.72 -2.74
N THR A 163 -18.78 1.14 -1.75
CA THR A 163 -17.83 0.26 -1.03
C THR A 163 -18.58 -0.78 -0.19
N GLN A 164 -18.12 -2.01 -0.23
CA GLN A 164 -18.70 -3.15 0.49
C GLN A 164 -17.90 -3.50 1.74
N PHE A 165 -18.59 -3.74 2.86
CA PHE A 165 -18.00 -4.06 4.19
C PHE A 165 -18.49 -5.40 4.75
N PHE A 166 -18.72 -6.39 3.92
CA PHE A 166 -19.26 -7.67 4.36
C PHE A 166 -18.33 -8.35 5.38
N LYS A 167 -18.91 -8.79 6.52
CA LYS A 167 -18.18 -9.42 7.65
C LYS A 167 -16.98 -8.61 8.18
N THR A 168 -16.95 -7.31 7.97
CA THR A 168 -15.96 -6.41 8.57
C THR A 168 -16.65 -5.55 9.62
N SER A 169 -16.22 -5.64 10.88
CA SER A 169 -16.81 -4.85 11.96
C SER A 169 -16.35 -3.40 11.89
N LEU A 170 -17.32 -2.50 11.79
CA LEU A 170 -17.10 -1.04 11.78
C LEU A 170 -17.46 -0.38 13.13
N ASN A 171 -17.56 -1.16 14.21
CA ASN A 171 -17.93 -0.64 15.52
C ASN A 171 -16.94 0.44 16.00
N GLY A 172 -17.46 1.61 16.34
CA GLY A 172 -16.67 2.76 16.81
C GLY A 172 -15.85 3.47 15.71
N ILE A 173 -16.13 3.18 14.44
CA ILE A 173 -15.52 3.88 13.30
C ILE A 173 -16.44 5.04 12.90
N ASP A 174 -15.85 6.22 12.79
CA ASP A 174 -16.54 7.41 12.28
C ASP A 174 -16.53 7.36 10.75
N LEU A 175 -17.73 7.29 10.17
CA LEU A 175 -17.96 7.32 8.72
C LEU A 175 -18.55 8.66 8.25
N SER A 176 -18.68 9.66 9.15
CA SER A 176 -19.12 11.00 8.78
C SER A 176 -17.97 11.76 8.08
N ASN A 177 -18.28 12.31 6.93
CA ASN A 177 -17.41 13.23 6.18
C ASN A 177 -17.77 14.67 6.49
#